data_2f725574d0a7f03053f806751966ec00
#
_entry.id   2f725574d0a7f03053f806751966ec00
#
_cell.length_a   1.000
_cell.length_b   1.000
_cell.length_c   1.000
_cell.angle_alpha   90.00
_cell.angle_beta   90.00
_cell.angle_gamma   90.00
#
_symmetry.space_group_name_H-M   'P 1'
#
loop_
_entity.id
_entity.type
_entity.pdbx_description
1 polymer ?
#
loop_
_entity_poly.entity_id
_entity_poly.type
_entity_poly.pdbx_seq_one_letter_code
_entity_poly.pdbx_strand_id
1 'polypeptide(L)'
;MTKNALNKLTTAEVDAARGREKAYKLSDGGGLYLLVNEDGRRYWRIKYRVDGKEKLLALGVYPEVSLKRARALATDARKLKSSGVDPSAERQSTKAKRRAAAANTVEAIAREWIAKETKRCGWADSHSGVVLRRLENDVFSRLGDKPINAVTHADLLAVLKRIEERGALESAHRVRQYLDATFRYAMAKHLVPANPTPNTQELEVPDRGRFAAVTDAEAVGALMRAITNYSGSHVVRTALRLAPMLFVRPGELRAAEWAEFDLDAAEWVIPAERMKMRRPHLVPLSAQAVALLRDLRDLTGANKFVFPSERGRGRPMSENTLKAALDTLGYKGQHTAHGFRHMASTQLHDSRKFRSEVIERQLAHADRNSIRAIYNAAEYLEERRQMMQWWSDRLESLAAANNVVSIGGRKKA
;
A
#
# COMPACT_ATOMS: atom_id res chain seq x y z
N MET A 1 36.99 -9.52 -63.89
CA MET A 1 36.39 -9.03 -62.63
C MET A 1 35.05 -9.71 -62.48
N THR A 2 34.98 -10.82 -61.75
CA THR A 2 33.76 -11.61 -61.54
C THR A 2 32.82 -10.86 -60.60
N LYS A 3 31.71 -10.31 -61.13
CA LYS A 3 30.61 -9.76 -60.34
C LYS A 3 30.25 -10.75 -59.24
N ASN A 4 30.19 -10.30 -57.98
CA ASN A 4 29.74 -11.09 -56.84
C ASN A 4 28.33 -11.59 -57.09
N ALA A 5 28.18 -12.75 -57.70
CA ALA A 5 26.88 -13.37 -57.94
C ALA A 5 26.25 -13.68 -56.58
N LEU A 6 25.00 -13.28 -56.39
CA LEU A 6 24.17 -13.59 -55.23
C LEU A 6 23.41 -14.90 -55.44
N ASN A 7 22.99 -15.56 -54.38
CA ASN A 7 22.13 -16.73 -54.39
C ASN A 7 22.76 -17.97 -55.11
N LYS A 8 24.02 -18.25 -54.79
CA LYS A 8 24.79 -19.33 -55.40
C LYS A 8 24.40 -20.71 -54.93
N LEU A 9 23.96 -20.84 -53.66
CA LEU A 9 23.61 -22.14 -53.06
C LEU A 9 22.19 -22.53 -53.40
N THR A 10 22.00 -23.83 -53.59
CA THR A 10 20.69 -24.47 -53.66
C THR A 10 20.35 -25.10 -52.29
N THR A 11 19.05 -25.36 -52.06
CA THR A 11 18.60 -26.06 -50.85
C THR A 11 19.23 -27.45 -50.78
N ALA A 12 19.32 -28.17 -51.94
CA ALA A 12 19.91 -29.49 -52.02
C ALA A 12 21.41 -29.49 -51.59
N GLU A 13 22.18 -28.50 -51.96
CA GLU A 13 23.60 -28.35 -51.58
C GLU A 13 23.73 -28.07 -50.07
N VAL A 14 22.82 -27.25 -49.52
CA VAL A 14 22.79 -26.97 -48.07
C VAL A 14 22.40 -28.22 -47.30
N ASP A 15 21.42 -29.02 -47.78
CA ASP A 15 21.00 -30.26 -47.14
C ASP A 15 22.08 -31.35 -47.22
N ALA A 16 22.78 -31.43 -48.32
CA ALA A 16 23.85 -32.39 -48.53
C ALA A 16 25.15 -32.08 -47.77
N ALA A 17 25.33 -30.85 -47.23
CA ALA A 17 26.51 -30.47 -46.51
C ALA A 17 26.72 -31.28 -45.22
N ARG A 18 27.87 -31.94 -45.08
CA ARG A 18 28.24 -32.78 -43.92
C ARG A 18 29.53 -32.27 -43.26
N GLY A 19 29.76 -32.61 -42.01
CA GLY A 19 31.00 -32.33 -41.33
C GLY A 19 32.20 -32.98 -42.04
N ARG A 20 33.34 -32.33 -41.99
CA ARG A 20 34.64 -32.80 -42.53
C ARG A 20 35.70 -32.64 -41.41
N GLU A 21 36.90 -33.19 -41.66
CA GLU A 21 38.01 -33.04 -40.69
C GLU A 21 38.28 -31.60 -40.26
N LYS A 22 37.95 -30.62 -41.11
CA LYS A 22 38.07 -29.18 -40.81
C LYS A 22 36.78 -28.46 -41.19
N ALA A 23 36.39 -27.47 -40.39
CA ALA A 23 35.28 -26.60 -40.68
C ALA A 23 35.49 -25.88 -42.05
N TYR A 24 34.44 -25.85 -42.88
CA TYR A 24 34.50 -25.19 -44.18
C TYR A 24 33.29 -24.29 -44.47
N LYS A 25 33.43 -23.45 -45.50
CA LYS A 25 32.44 -22.45 -45.85
C LYS A 25 31.88 -22.73 -47.21
N LEU A 26 30.53 -22.70 -47.35
CA LEU A 26 29.81 -22.67 -48.58
C LEU A 26 29.27 -21.25 -48.81
N SER A 27 29.78 -20.57 -49.83
CA SER A 27 29.45 -19.17 -50.11
C SER A 27 28.18 -19.04 -50.94
N ASP A 28 27.19 -18.24 -50.44
CA ASP A 28 25.97 -17.89 -51.19
C ASP A 28 26.08 -16.54 -51.91
N GLY A 29 27.17 -15.82 -51.74
CA GLY A 29 27.43 -14.52 -52.36
C GLY A 29 27.00 -13.33 -51.49
N GLY A 30 27.54 -12.12 -51.84
CA GLY A 30 27.27 -10.89 -51.07
C GLY A 30 27.68 -10.96 -49.60
N GLY A 31 28.71 -11.76 -49.27
CA GLY A 31 29.18 -11.98 -47.89
C GLY A 31 28.40 -13.03 -47.09
N LEU A 32 27.28 -13.56 -47.61
CA LEU A 32 26.53 -14.65 -46.97
C LEU A 32 27.22 -16.01 -47.26
N TYR A 33 27.39 -16.83 -46.24
CA TYR A 33 27.89 -18.18 -46.36
C TYR A 33 27.36 -19.08 -45.24
N LEU A 34 27.33 -20.39 -45.52
CA LEU A 34 27.08 -21.44 -44.58
C LEU A 34 28.41 -21.94 -44.04
N LEU A 35 28.63 -21.86 -42.76
CA LEU A 35 29.79 -22.49 -42.06
C LEU A 35 29.35 -23.89 -41.64
N VAL A 36 30.01 -24.92 -42.13
CA VAL A 36 29.83 -26.31 -41.73
C VAL A 36 31.00 -26.67 -40.80
N ASN A 37 30.66 -27.00 -39.57
CA ASN A 37 31.65 -27.42 -38.57
C ASN A 37 32.01 -28.90 -38.73
N GLU A 38 33.04 -29.32 -38.04
CA GLU A 38 33.54 -30.71 -38.02
C GLU A 38 32.47 -31.67 -37.48
N ASP A 39 31.67 -31.27 -36.53
CA ASP A 39 30.53 -32.01 -35.94
C ASP A 39 29.28 -32.03 -36.82
N GLY A 40 29.35 -31.49 -38.04
CA GLY A 40 28.22 -31.41 -38.98
C GLY A 40 27.23 -30.29 -38.70
N ARG A 41 27.36 -29.49 -37.66
CA ARG A 41 26.51 -28.33 -37.39
C ARG A 41 26.74 -27.26 -38.43
N ARG A 42 25.66 -26.64 -38.90
CA ARG A 42 25.65 -25.68 -40.00
C ARG A 42 25.15 -24.32 -39.55
N TYR A 43 25.98 -23.30 -39.74
CA TYR A 43 25.70 -21.94 -39.24
C TYR A 43 25.68 -20.93 -40.38
N TRP A 44 24.58 -20.18 -40.51
CA TRP A 44 24.50 -19.06 -41.42
C TRP A 44 25.23 -17.87 -40.86
N ARG A 45 26.17 -17.30 -41.64
CA ARG A 45 26.94 -16.10 -41.28
C ARG A 45 27.01 -15.16 -42.47
N ILE A 46 27.05 -13.84 -42.19
CA ILE A 46 27.37 -12.80 -43.14
C ILE A 46 28.63 -12.06 -42.74
N LYS A 47 29.53 -11.90 -43.69
CA LYS A 47 30.76 -11.12 -43.59
C LYS A 47 30.56 -9.76 -44.26
N TYR A 48 30.87 -8.70 -43.58
CA TYR A 48 30.70 -7.34 -44.06
C TYR A 48 31.81 -6.41 -43.50
N ARG A 49 31.97 -5.19 -44.05
CA ARG A 49 32.97 -4.21 -43.56
C ARG A 49 32.25 -2.96 -43.10
N VAL A 50 32.65 -2.42 -41.95
CA VAL A 50 32.26 -1.14 -41.38
C VAL A 50 33.55 -0.41 -41.01
N ASP A 51 33.70 0.83 -41.42
CA ASP A 51 34.89 1.68 -41.17
C ASP A 51 36.22 0.97 -41.51
N GLY A 52 36.26 0.29 -42.66
CA GLY A 52 37.41 -0.45 -43.13
C GLY A 52 37.67 -1.80 -42.42
N LYS A 53 37.01 -2.08 -41.28
CA LYS A 53 37.20 -3.32 -40.49
C LYS A 53 36.19 -4.38 -40.92
N GLU A 54 36.71 -5.62 -41.05
CA GLU A 54 35.88 -6.78 -41.33
C GLU A 54 35.12 -7.24 -40.09
N LYS A 55 33.80 -7.44 -40.20
CA LYS A 55 32.92 -7.97 -39.15
C LYS A 55 32.13 -9.16 -39.63
N LEU A 56 31.76 -10.00 -38.67
CA LEU A 56 30.94 -11.19 -38.88
C LEU A 56 29.63 -11.08 -38.09
N LEU A 57 28.50 -11.38 -38.73
CA LEU A 57 27.22 -11.50 -38.05
C LEU A 57 26.68 -12.91 -38.22
N ALA A 58 26.38 -13.58 -37.10
CA ALA A 58 25.69 -14.86 -37.11
C ALA A 58 24.18 -14.64 -37.39
N LEU A 59 23.63 -15.33 -38.39
CA LEU A 59 22.23 -15.22 -38.80
C LEU A 59 21.36 -16.34 -38.24
N GLY A 60 21.95 -17.47 -37.84
CA GLY A 60 21.25 -18.61 -37.22
C GLY A 60 21.82 -19.95 -37.62
N VAL A 61 21.17 -21.01 -37.17
CA VAL A 61 21.58 -22.43 -37.38
C VAL A 61 20.64 -23.06 -38.40
N TYR A 62 21.19 -23.81 -39.34
CA TYR A 62 20.39 -24.65 -40.21
C TYR A 62 20.11 -25.99 -39.52
N PRO A 63 18.86 -26.57 -39.60
CA PRO A 63 17.75 -26.18 -40.48
C PRO A 63 16.76 -25.13 -39.88
N GLU A 64 16.91 -24.71 -38.63
CA GLU A 64 15.99 -23.73 -38.01
C GLU A 64 15.90 -22.44 -38.82
N VAL A 65 17.01 -21.99 -39.40
CA VAL A 65 17.06 -20.88 -40.35
C VAL A 65 17.27 -21.49 -41.76
N SER A 66 16.21 -21.55 -42.58
CA SER A 66 16.29 -22.01 -43.95
C SER A 66 17.14 -21.07 -44.81
N LEU A 67 17.61 -21.57 -46.00
CA LEU A 67 18.36 -20.77 -46.97
C LEU A 67 17.58 -19.48 -47.38
N LYS A 68 16.26 -19.60 -47.62
CA LYS A 68 15.39 -18.43 -47.91
C LYS A 68 15.43 -17.41 -46.78
N ARG A 69 15.32 -17.85 -45.56
CA ARG A 69 15.33 -16.97 -44.36
C ARG A 69 16.71 -16.35 -44.14
N ALA A 70 17.79 -17.10 -44.33
CA ALA A 70 19.16 -16.61 -44.25
C ALA A 70 19.43 -15.48 -45.26
N ARG A 71 18.94 -15.61 -46.50
CA ARG A 71 19.04 -14.58 -47.53
C ARG A 71 18.26 -13.31 -47.15
N ALA A 72 17.06 -13.44 -46.59
CA ALA A 72 16.29 -12.31 -46.12
C ALA A 72 17.04 -11.58 -45.00
N LEU A 73 17.52 -12.30 -43.98
CA LEU A 73 18.31 -11.71 -42.86
C LEU A 73 19.62 -11.04 -43.35
N ALA A 74 20.29 -11.64 -44.39
CA ALA A 74 21.47 -11.04 -44.99
C ALA A 74 21.12 -9.75 -45.77
N THR A 75 19.97 -9.69 -46.39
CA THR A 75 19.48 -8.47 -47.05
C THR A 75 19.17 -7.38 -46.07
N ASP A 76 18.51 -7.68 -44.95
CA ASP A 76 18.25 -6.73 -43.88
C ASP A 76 19.55 -6.18 -43.25
N ALA A 77 20.53 -7.05 -43.01
CA ALA A 77 21.85 -6.63 -42.53
C ALA A 77 22.57 -5.68 -43.52
N ARG A 78 22.45 -5.94 -44.85
CA ARG A 78 23.02 -5.03 -45.87
C ARG A 78 22.30 -3.68 -45.91
N LYS A 79 20.96 -3.66 -45.73
CA LYS A 79 20.18 -2.42 -45.65
C LYS A 79 20.60 -1.59 -44.45
N LEU A 80 20.73 -2.19 -43.26
CA LEU A 80 21.24 -1.50 -42.06
C LEU A 80 22.64 -0.90 -42.32
N LYS A 81 23.54 -1.65 -42.91
CA LYS A 81 24.86 -1.17 -43.28
C LYS A 81 24.79 0.02 -44.25
N SER A 82 23.95 -0.04 -45.26
CA SER A 82 23.81 1.06 -46.25
C SER A 82 23.24 2.33 -45.64
N SER A 83 22.48 2.27 -44.52
CA SER A 83 22.02 3.40 -43.75
C SER A 83 23.03 3.86 -42.67
N GLY A 84 24.28 3.35 -42.70
CA GLY A 84 25.33 3.75 -41.76
C GLY A 84 25.28 3.07 -40.40
N VAL A 85 24.38 2.09 -40.20
CA VAL A 85 24.21 1.39 -38.94
C VAL A 85 24.94 0.04 -38.97
N ASP A 86 25.78 -0.23 -37.96
CA ASP A 86 26.43 -1.56 -37.82
C ASP A 86 25.41 -2.62 -37.37
N PRO A 87 25.10 -3.62 -38.20
CA PRO A 87 24.12 -4.66 -37.90
C PRO A 87 24.42 -5.47 -36.61
N SER A 88 25.70 -5.63 -36.28
CA SER A 88 26.10 -6.34 -35.06
C SER A 88 25.85 -5.51 -33.81
N ALA A 89 26.18 -4.22 -33.86
CA ALA A 89 25.95 -3.29 -32.76
C ALA A 89 24.45 -3.11 -32.51
N GLU A 90 23.65 -2.97 -33.58
CA GLU A 90 22.18 -2.87 -33.46
C GLU A 90 21.54 -4.11 -32.84
N ARG A 91 22.00 -5.32 -33.24
CA ARG A 91 21.51 -6.57 -32.63
C ARG A 91 21.89 -6.69 -31.16
N GLN A 92 23.09 -6.27 -30.77
CA GLN A 92 23.52 -6.24 -29.37
C GLN A 92 22.70 -5.22 -28.57
N SER A 93 22.50 -4.03 -29.10
CA SER A 93 21.66 -2.99 -28.48
C SER A 93 20.23 -3.49 -28.27
N THR A 94 19.61 -4.09 -29.29
CA THR A 94 18.25 -4.65 -29.17
C THR A 94 18.17 -5.78 -28.14
N LYS A 95 19.19 -6.65 -28.08
CA LYS A 95 19.26 -7.72 -27.08
C LYS A 95 19.46 -7.15 -25.67
N ALA A 96 20.30 -6.14 -25.51
CA ALA A 96 20.50 -5.44 -24.24
C ALA A 96 19.23 -4.73 -23.77
N LYS A 97 18.54 -4.02 -24.69
CA LYS A 97 17.24 -3.37 -24.41
C LYS A 97 16.17 -4.38 -23.97
N ARG A 98 16.07 -5.53 -24.64
CA ARG A 98 15.14 -6.61 -24.25
C ARG A 98 15.48 -7.18 -22.88
N ARG A 99 16.76 -7.38 -22.58
CA ARG A 99 17.22 -7.89 -21.29
C ARG A 99 16.96 -6.86 -20.16
N ALA A 100 17.23 -5.60 -20.40
CA ALA A 100 16.93 -4.52 -19.49
C ALA A 100 15.42 -4.37 -19.25
N ALA A 101 14.61 -4.47 -20.31
CA ALA A 101 13.14 -4.44 -20.18
C ALA A 101 12.62 -5.62 -19.35
N ALA A 102 13.17 -6.82 -19.54
CA ALA A 102 12.81 -8.01 -18.77
C ALA A 102 13.22 -7.91 -17.28
N ALA A 103 14.25 -7.13 -16.95
CA ALA A 103 14.68 -6.89 -15.57
C ALA A 103 13.88 -5.75 -14.89
N ASN A 104 13.35 -4.80 -15.66
CA ASN A 104 12.61 -3.64 -15.17
C ASN A 104 11.10 -3.87 -15.26
N THR A 105 10.60 -4.85 -14.51
CA THR A 105 9.16 -5.12 -14.42
C THR A 105 8.44 -4.12 -13.51
N VAL A 106 7.12 -4.01 -13.62
CA VAL A 106 6.30 -3.16 -12.74
C VAL A 106 6.55 -3.50 -11.27
N GLU A 107 6.57 -4.78 -10.91
CA GLU A 107 6.81 -5.21 -9.55
C GLU A 107 8.21 -4.84 -9.06
N ALA A 108 9.25 -5.12 -9.86
CA ALA A 108 10.63 -4.80 -9.47
C ALA A 108 10.81 -3.31 -9.20
N ILE A 109 10.30 -2.45 -10.07
CA ILE A 109 10.42 -0.99 -9.93
C ILE A 109 9.55 -0.45 -8.79
N ALA A 110 8.35 -1.00 -8.58
CA ALA A 110 7.50 -0.61 -7.46
C ALA A 110 8.12 -0.97 -6.11
N ARG A 111 8.70 -2.17 -5.97
CA ARG A 111 9.43 -2.59 -4.75
C ARG A 111 10.66 -1.71 -4.49
N GLU A 112 11.40 -1.36 -5.52
CA GLU A 112 12.54 -0.45 -5.42
C GLU A 112 12.10 0.96 -4.97
N TRP A 113 11.02 1.48 -5.55
CA TRP A 113 10.42 2.75 -5.15
C TRP A 113 9.98 2.74 -3.68
N ILE A 114 9.26 1.69 -3.23
CA ILE A 114 8.84 1.56 -1.83
C ILE A 114 10.05 1.58 -0.89
N ALA A 115 11.09 0.81 -1.20
CA ALA A 115 12.29 0.76 -0.36
C ALA A 115 12.99 2.12 -0.27
N LYS A 116 13.05 2.87 -1.39
CA LYS A 116 13.61 4.23 -1.43
C LYS A 116 12.76 5.21 -0.60
N GLU A 117 11.44 5.21 -0.77
CA GLU A 117 10.55 6.12 -0.03
C GLU A 117 10.54 5.81 1.47
N THR A 118 10.60 4.53 1.85
CA THR A 118 10.71 4.13 3.25
C THR A 118 11.95 4.76 3.90
N LYS A 119 13.11 4.72 3.22
CA LYS A 119 14.33 5.36 3.72
C LYS A 119 14.24 6.89 3.70
N ARG A 120 13.73 7.48 2.62
CA ARG A 120 13.69 8.94 2.42
C ARG A 120 12.70 9.63 3.35
N CYS A 121 11.49 9.06 3.50
CA CYS A 121 10.39 9.67 4.26
C CYS A 121 10.21 9.07 5.66
N GLY A 122 11.02 8.07 6.03
CA GLY A 122 10.89 7.41 7.34
C GLY A 122 9.53 6.73 7.51
N TRP A 123 9.03 6.05 6.46
CA TRP A 123 7.78 5.32 6.58
C TRP A 123 7.89 4.24 7.65
N ALA A 124 6.86 4.13 8.48
CA ALA A 124 6.74 2.98 9.38
C ALA A 124 6.56 1.68 8.58
N ASP A 125 7.08 0.57 9.10
CA ASP A 125 6.96 -0.75 8.46
C ASP A 125 5.50 -1.14 8.19
N SER A 126 4.59 -0.74 9.08
CA SER A 126 3.15 -0.93 8.89
C SER A 126 2.63 -0.21 7.65
N HIS A 127 3.11 1.00 7.36
CA HIS A 127 2.68 1.77 6.19
C HIS A 127 3.24 1.17 4.90
N SER A 128 4.55 0.91 4.83
CA SER A 128 5.19 0.27 3.67
C SER A 128 4.57 -1.10 3.38
N GLY A 129 4.25 -1.88 4.43
CA GLY A 129 3.53 -3.15 4.30
C GLY A 129 2.11 -3.02 3.75
N VAL A 130 1.38 -1.96 4.09
CA VAL A 130 0.05 -1.68 3.52
C VAL A 130 0.15 -1.31 2.04
N VAL A 131 1.11 -0.46 1.66
CA VAL A 131 1.37 -0.08 0.27
C VAL A 131 1.68 -1.32 -0.57
N LEU A 132 2.64 -2.13 -0.09
CA LEU A 132 3.08 -3.34 -0.78
C LEU A 132 1.93 -4.32 -0.97
N ARG A 133 1.18 -4.64 0.08
CA ARG A 133 0.04 -5.58 0.03
C ARG A 133 -1.03 -5.14 -0.96
N ARG A 134 -1.34 -3.84 -1.05
CA ARG A 134 -2.28 -3.31 -2.04
C ARG A 134 -1.77 -3.50 -3.46
N LEU A 135 -0.49 -3.24 -3.72
CA LEU A 135 0.10 -3.47 -5.03
C LEU A 135 0.16 -4.96 -5.38
N GLU A 136 0.51 -5.83 -4.44
CA GLU A 136 0.50 -7.29 -4.63
C GLU A 136 -0.89 -7.81 -5.00
N ASN A 137 -1.91 -7.42 -4.24
CA ASN A 137 -3.26 -7.91 -4.45
C ASN A 137 -3.90 -7.39 -5.75
N ASP A 138 -3.67 -6.13 -6.08
CA ASP A 138 -4.44 -5.45 -7.12
C ASP A 138 -3.68 -5.24 -8.43
N VAL A 139 -2.35 -5.09 -8.36
CA VAL A 139 -1.51 -4.72 -9.51
C VAL A 139 -0.59 -5.87 -9.95
N PHE A 140 0.20 -6.44 -9.04
CA PHE A 140 1.25 -7.40 -9.41
C PHE A 140 0.68 -8.70 -9.96
N SER A 141 -0.48 -9.13 -9.48
CA SER A 141 -1.18 -10.30 -10.02
C SER A 141 -1.51 -10.21 -11.52
N ARG A 142 -1.44 -9.02 -12.13
CA ARG A 142 -1.79 -8.77 -13.54
C ARG A 142 -0.69 -8.12 -14.35
N LEU A 143 0.01 -7.18 -13.75
CA LEU A 143 1.00 -6.35 -14.43
C LEU A 143 2.40 -6.52 -13.83
N GLY A 144 2.57 -7.33 -12.77
CA GLY A 144 3.82 -7.44 -12.03
C GLY A 144 4.99 -7.80 -12.94
N ASP A 145 4.85 -8.81 -13.78
CA ASP A 145 5.88 -9.29 -14.69
C ASP A 145 6.01 -8.49 -15.99
N LYS A 146 5.07 -7.57 -16.25
CA LYS A 146 5.11 -6.76 -17.46
C LYS A 146 6.25 -5.74 -17.38
N PRO A 147 7.10 -5.60 -18.41
CA PRO A 147 8.09 -4.54 -18.48
C PRO A 147 7.44 -3.18 -18.29
N ILE A 148 8.00 -2.33 -17.41
CA ILE A 148 7.37 -1.05 -17.03
C ILE A 148 7.19 -0.10 -18.22
N ASN A 149 8.07 -0.17 -19.21
CA ASN A 149 7.99 0.61 -20.44
C ASN A 149 6.98 0.10 -21.45
N ALA A 150 6.41 -1.11 -21.22
CA ALA A 150 5.37 -1.70 -22.06
C ALA A 150 3.96 -1.52 -21.47
N VAL A 151 3.85 -0.90 -20.27
CA VAL A 151 2.57 -0.63 -19.61
C VAL A 151 1.92 0.58 -20.25
N THR A 152 0.65 0.43 -20.61
CA THR A 152 -0.16 1.48 -21.20
C THR A 152 -1.14 2.11 -20.21
N HIS A 153 -1.69 3.26 -20.55
CA HIS A 153 -2.78 3.89 -19.81
C HIS A 153 -3.98 2.93 -19.66
N ALA A 154 -4.35 2.24 -20.73
CA ALA A 154 -5.47 1.28 -20.71
C ALA A 154 -5.24 0.11 -19.75
N ASP A 155 -3.99 -0.41 -19.64
CA ASP A 155 -3.66 -1.46 -18.68
C ASP A 155 -3.93 -1.00 -17.23
N LEU A 156 -3.48 0.21 -16.89
CA LEU A 156 -3.64 0.77 -15.54
C LEU A 156 -5.09 1.11 -15.24
N LEU A 157 -5.80 1.67 -16.19
CA LEU A 157 -7.22 1.98 -16.05
C LEU A 157 -8.04 0.70 -15.81
N ALA A 158 -7.76 -0.39 -16.55
CA ALA A 158 -8.43 -1.67 -16.36
C ALA A 158 -8.22 -2.25 -14.95
N VAL A 159 -7.01 -2.11 -14.39
CA VAL A 159 -6.74 -2.53 -13.00
C VAL A 159 -7.54 -1.69 -12.01
N LEU A 160 -7.57 -0.37 -12.18
CA LEU A 160 -8.27 0.55 -11.28
C LEU A 160 -9.80 0.35 -11.35
N LYS A 161 -10.37 0.21 -12.55
CA LYS A 161 -11.80 -0.06 -12.73
C LYS A 161 -12.24 -1.36 -12.05
N ARG A 162 -11.44 -2.41 -12.10
CA ARG A 162 -11.75 -3.64 -11.37
C ARG A 162 -11.77 -3.46 -9.85
N ILE A 163 -10.95 -2.55 -9.30
CA ILE A 163 -11.02 -2.23 -7.87
C ILE A 163 -12.32 -1.49 -7.57
N GLU A 164 -12.77 -0.62 -8.46
CA GLU A 164 -14.06 0.09 -8.35
C GLU A 164 -15.25 -0.87 -8.44
N GLU A 165 -15.25 -1.82 -9.38
CA GLU A 165 -16.31 -2.82 -9.57
C GLU A 165 -16.59 -3.66 -8.32
N ARG A 166 -15.60 -3.88 -7.45
CA ARG A 166 -15.81 -4.55 -6.16
C ARG A 166 -16.20 -3.58 -5.02
N GLY A 167 -16.55 -2.33 -5.34
CA GLY A 167 -16.99 -1.31 -4.38
C GLY A 167 -15.87 -0.67 -3.56
N ALA A 168 -14.59 -0.87 -3.91
CA ALA A 168 -13.46 -0.39 -3.12
C ALA A 168 -12.87 0.92 -3.66
N LEU A 169 -13.73 1.95 -3.86
CA LEU A 169 -13.38 3.22 -4.52
C LEU A 169 -12.16 3.92 -3.88
N GLU A 170 -12.11 4.04 -2.54
CA GLU A 170 -10.96 4.64 -1.85
C GLU A 170 -9.66 3.84 -2.11
N SER A 171 -9.76 2.50 -2.23
CA SER A 171 -8.61 1.67 -2.56
C SER A 171 -8.13 1.90 -3.99
N ALA A 172 -9.04 2.12 -4.95
CA ALA A 172 -8.70 2.46 -6.33
C ALA A 172 -7.89 3.77 -6.37
N HIS A 173 -8.35 4.81 -5.67
CA HIS A 173 -7.62 6.08 -5.56
C HIS A 173 -6.25 5.93 -4.91
N ARG A 174 -6.11 5.11 -3.87
CA ARG A 174 -4.83 4.83 -3.22
C ARG A 174 -3.87 4.07 -4.14
N VAL A 175 -4.36 3.03 -4.81
CA VAL A 175 -3.55 2.27 -5.79
C VAL A 175 -3.11 3.17 -6.94
N ARG A 176 -4.00 4.04 -7.45
CA ARG A 176 -3.65 5.04 -8.45
C ARG A 176 -2.49 5.95 -7.99
N GLN A 177 -2.55 6.43 -6.74
CA GLN A 177 -1.47 7.26 -6.18
C GLN A 177 -0.13 6.51 -6.11
N TYR A 178 -0.15 5.21 -5.76
CA TYR A 178 1.07 4.40 -5.72
C TYR A 178 1.62 4.12 -7.12
N LEU A 179 0.74 3.88 -8.10
CA LEU A 179 1.13 3.75 -9.51
C LEU A 179 1.75 5.05 -10.04
N ASP A 180 1.10 6.18 -9.80
CA ASP A 180 1.62 7.50 -10.19
C ASP A 180 3.03 7.74 -9.63
N ALA A 181 3.25 7.47 -8.36
CA ALA A 181 4.55 7.61 -7.72
C ALA A 181 5.59 6.62 -8.28
N THR A 182 5.19 5.37 -8.55
CA THR A 182 6.04 4.35 -9.16
C THR A 182 6.48 4.77 -10.56
N PHE A 183 5.55 5.26 -11.39
CA PHE A 183 5.89 5.70 -12.75
C PHE A 183 6.70 6.98 -12.77
N ARG A 184 6.46 7.93 -11.85
CA ARG A 184 7.36 9.09 -11.66
C ARG A 184 8.77 8.66 -11.29
N TYR A 185 8.90 7.66 -10.43
CA TYR A 185 10.19 7.08 -10.09
C TYR A 185 10.87 6.43 -11.31
N ALA A 186 10.11 5.69 -12.12
CA ALA A 186 10.60 5.09 -13.36
C ALA A 186 11.04 6.16 -14.39
N MET A 187 10.30 7.28 -14.50
CA MET A 187 10.69 8.43 -15.34
C MET A 187 12.02 9.05 -14.87
N ALA A 188 12.19 9.24 -13.57
CA ALA A 188 13.44 9.77 -13.01
C ALA A 188 14.65 8.84 -13.25
N LYS A 189 14.40 7.55 -13.51
CA LYS A 189 15.41 6.57 -13.92
C LYS A 189 15.54 6.42 -15.44
N HIS A 190 14.84 7.23 -16.23
CA HIS A 190 14.79 7.14 -17.70
C HIS A 190 14.32 5.78 -18.25
N LEU A 191 13.49 5.06 -17.47
CA LEU A 191 12.94 3.76 -17.87
C LEU A 191 11.67 3.90 -18.72
N VAL A 192 10.94 4.98 -18.55
CA VAL A 192 9.72 5.34 -19.32
C VAL A 192 9.77 6.79 -19.75
N PRO A 193 9.26 7.14 -20.94
CA PRO A 193 9.27 8.52 -21.44
C PRO A 193 8.19 9.41 -20.80
N ALA A 194 7.08 8.83 -20.34
CA ALA A 194 5.95 9.53 -19.76
C ALA A 194 5.25 8.65 -18.70
N ASN A 195 4.46 9.28 -17.85
CA ASN A 195 3.65 8.58 -16.84
C ASN A 195 2.28 8.20 -17.44
N PRO A 196 1.97 6.90 -17.60
CA PRO A 196 0.71 6.45 -18.17
C PRO A 196 -0.44 6.36 -17.15
N THR A 197 -0.22 6.79 -15.90
CA THR A 197 -1.24 6.66 -14.85
C THR A 197 -2.48 7.48 -15.15
N PRO A 198 -3.69 6.91 -15.09
CA PRO A 198 -4.94 7.59 -15.31
C PRO A 198 -5.14 8.80 -14.39
N ASN A 199 -5.86 9.80 -14.86
CA ASN A 199 -6.23 10.95 -14.04
C ASN A 199 -7.27 10.57 -12.98
N THR A 200 -7.34 11.35 -11.91
CA THR A 200 -8.32 11.12 -10.84
C THR A 200 -9.76 11.24 -11.33
N GLN A 201 -9.99 12.06 -12.36
CA GLN A 201 -11.32 12.28 -12.98
C GLN A 201 -11.84 11.06 -13.75
N GLU A 202 -10.98 10.11 -14.09
CA GLU A 202 -11.37 8.84 -14.75
C GLU A 202 -11.89 7.78 -13.77
N LEU A 203 -11.79 8.05 -12.46
CA LEU A 203 -12.25 7.20 -11.39
C LEU A 203 -13.52 7.75 -10.74
N GLU A 204 -14.35 6.84 -10.23
CA GLU A 204 -15.49 7.20 -9.43
C GLU A 204 -15.06 7.89 -8.13
N VAL A 205 -15.78 8.94 -7.73
CA VAL A 205 -15.47 9.67 -6.51
C VAL A 205 -15.93 8.82 -5.31
N PRO A 206 -15.00 8.45 -4.39
CA PRO A 206 -15.40 7.74 -3.20
C PRO A 206 -16.28 8.64 -2.32
N ASP A 207 -17.36 8.09 -1.82
CA ASP A 207 -18.09 8.76 -0.75
C ASP A 207 -17.16 8.88 0.46
N ARG A 208 -16.71 10.10 0.71
CA ARG A 208 -15.93 10.45 1.90
C ARG A 208 -16.84 10.63 3.10
N GLY A 209 -17.76 9.72 3.30
CA GLY A 209 -18.60 9.69 4.48
C GLY A 209 -17.76 9.91 5.75
N ARG A 210 -18.29 10.68 6.69
CA ARG A 210 -17.72 10.79 8.04
C ARG A 210 -17.78 9.40 8.68
N PHE A 211 -16.81 9.06 9.54
CA PHE A 211 -16.94 7.84 10.33
C PHE A 211 -18.30 7.85 11.02
N ALA A 212 -19.07 6.78 10.84
CA ALA A 212 -20.36 6.66 11.48
C ALA A 212 -20.20 6.82 12.99
N ALA A 213 -20.88 7.78 13.57
CA ALA A 213 -20.82 8.13 14.97
C ALA A 213 -22.18 8.58 15.45
N VAL A 214 -22.62 7.99 16.54
CA VAL A 214 -23.75 8.44 17.33
C VAL A 214 -23.33 9.70 18.08
N THR A 215 -24.04 10.80 17.90
CA THR A 215 -23.72 12.11 18.55
C THR A 215 -24.91 12.71 19.29
N ASP A 216 -26.12 12.25 19.03
CA ASP A 216 -27.31 12.66 19.79
C ASP A 216 -27.25 12.10 21.22
N ALA A 217 -27.72 12.91 22.20
CA ALA A 217 -27.59 12.58 23.62
C ALA A 217 -28.37 11.32 24.03
N GLU A 218 -29.58 11.11 23.46
CA GLU A 218 -30.40 9.94 23.76
C GLU A 218 -29.77 8.68 23.17
N ALA A 219 -29.29 8.77 21.92
CA ALA A 219 -28.62 7.68 21.24
C ALA A 219 -27.26 7.34 21.87
N VAL A 220 -26.52 8.34 22.40
CA VAL A 220 -25.33 8.11 23.21
C VAL A 220 -25.67 7.34 24.49
N GLY A 221 -26.74 7.70 25.18
CA GLY A 221 -27.22 6.96 26.36
C GLY A 221 -27.55 5.50 26.03
N ALA A 222 -28.24 5.25 24.92
CA ALA A 222 -28.54 3.89 24.44
C ALA A 222 -27.26 3.10 24.15
N LEU A 223 -26.27 3.70 23.47
CA LEU A 223 -24.99 3.09 23.20
C LEU A 223 -24.23 2.74 24.49
N MET A 224 -24.22 3.63 25.49
CA MET A 224 -23.54 3.35 26.76
C MET A 224 -24.21 2.21 27.52
N ARG A 225 -25.54 2.12 27.54
CA ARG A 225 -26.26 0.96 28.10
C ARG A 225 -25.93 -0.33 27.38
N ALA A 226 -25.90 -0.32 26.05
CA ALA A 226 -25.52 -1.49 25.27
C ALA A 226 -24.09 -1.96 25.59
N ILE A 227 -23.12 -1.03 25.69
CA ILE A 227 -21.73 -1.30 26.06
C ILE A 227 -21.64 -1.90 27.47
N THR A 228 -22.39 -1.39 28.43
CA THR A 228 -22.41 -1.89 29.80
C THR A 228 -22.91 -3.35 29.84
N ASN A 229 -23.90 -3.69 29.02
CA ASN A 229 -24.50 -5.01 28.93
C ASN A 229 -23.79 -5.97 27.96
N TYR A 230 -22.64 -5.58 27.41
CA TYR A 230 -21.89 -6.44 26.49
C TYR A 230 -21.41 -7.73 27.19
N SER A 231 -21.79 -8.88 26.65
CA SER A 231 -21.55 -10.21 27.23
C SER A 231 -20.22 -10.87 26.82
N GLY A 232 -19.36 -10.19 26.07
CA GLY A 232 -18.05 -10.72 25.69
C GLY A 232 -17.04 -10.75 26.83
N SER A 233 -15.78 -11.08 26.51
CA SER A 233 -14.75 -11.21 27.52
C SER A 233 -14.55 -9.92 28.34
N HIS A 234 -14.07 -10.08 29.57
CA HIS A 234 -13.85 -8.97 30.49
C HIS A 234 -12.89 -7.92 29.89
N VAL A 235 -11.84 -8.37 29.24
CA VAL A 235 -10.85 -7.49 28.55
C VAL A 235 -11.52 -6.62 27.48
N VAL A 236 -12.36 -7.24 26.62
CA VAL A 236 -13.04 -6.53 25.54
C VAL A 236 -14.13 -5.59 26.08
N ARG A 237 -14.87 -6.03 27.10
CA ARG A 237 -15.88 -5.20 27.77
C ARG A 237 -15.25 -3.96 28.41
N THR A 238 -14.15 -4.10 29.13
CA THR A 238 -13.43 -2.97 29.74
C THR A 238 -12.88 -2.04 28.67
N ALA A 239 -12.32 -2.56 27.57
CA ALA A 239 -11.85 -1.73 26.46
C ALA A 239 -13.01 -0.95 25.79
N LEU A 240 -14.19 -1.56 25.62
CA LEU A 240 -15.39 -0.88 25.11
C LEU A 240 -15.89 0.23 26.04
N ARG A 241 -15.82 0.04 27.37
CA ARG A 241 -16.22 1.05 28.37
C ARG A 241 -15.24 2.21 28.40
N LEU A 242 -13.93 1.92 28.28
CA LEU A 242 -12.86 2.95 28.29
C LEU A 242 -12.80 3.74 26.97
N ALA A 243 -13.16 3.14 25.84
CA ALA A 243 -13.08 3.80 24.54
C ALA A 243 -13.85 5.13 24.47
N PRO A 244 -15.13 5.26 24.90
CA PRO A 244 -15.84 6.52 24.96
C PRO A 244 -15.29 7.48 26.03
N MET A 245 -14.83 6.98 27.19
CA MET A 245 -14.33 7.81 28.29
C MET A 245 -13.01 8.50 27.93
N LEU A 246 -12.08 7.76 27.30
CA LEU A 246 -10.74 8.26 26.97
C LEU A 246 -10.67 8.93 25.59
N PHE A 247 -11.55 8.54 24.67
CA PHE A 247 -11.66 8.97 23.26
C PHE A 247 -10.32 9.20 22.56
N VAL A 248 -9.30 8.41 22.89
CA VAL A 248 -8.04 8.27 22.16
C VAL A 248 -8.23 7.51 20.85
N ARG A 249 -7.22 7.46 19.98
CA ARG A 249 -7.37 6.66 18.75
C ARG A 249 -7.49 5.18 19.09
N PRO A 250 -8.33 4.41 18.37
CA PRO A 250 -8.53 2.98 18.66
C PRO A 250 -7.24 2.17 18.68
N GLY A 251 -6.25 2.54 17.83
CA GLY A 251 -4.93 1.92 17.81
C GLY A 251 -4.11 2.21 19.06
N GLU A 252 -4.24 3.41 19.62
CA GLU A 252 -3.58 3.84 20.87
C GLU A 252 -4.15 3.06 22.06
N LEU A 253 -5.48 2.99 22.18
CA LEU A 253 -6.15 2.24 23.24
C LEU A 253 -5.81 0.75 23.17
N ARG A 254 -6.00 0.13 22.01
CA ARG A 254 -5.79 -1.30 21.80
C ARG A 254 -4.39 -1.78 22.22
N ALA A 255 -3.38 -0.98 21.92
CA ALA A 255 -1.99 -1.33 22.15
C ALA A 255 -1.41 -0.67 23.42
N ALA A 256 -2.26 -0.20 24.35
CA ALA A 256 -1.85 0.38 25.62
C ALA A 256 -1.04 -0.62 26.45
N GLU A 257 0.05 -0.16 27.04
CA GLU A 257 0.94 -0.97 27.88
C GLU A 257 0.79 -0.53 29.34
N TRP A 258 0.85 -1.45 30.29
CA TRP A 258 0.71 -1.13 31.71
C TRP A 258 1.79 -0.14 32.21
N ALA A 259 2.98 -0.20 31.63
CA ALA A 259 4.08 0.72 31.97
C ALA A 259 3.80 2.19 31.61
N GLU A 260 2.76 2.47 30.83
CA GLU A 260 2.37 3.82 30.42
C GLU A 260 1.40 4.49 31.40
N PHE A 261 0.88 3.75 32.39
CA PHE A 261 -0.13 4.23 33.32
C PHE A 261 0.42 4.48 34.72
N ASP A 262 0.17 5.69 35.21
CA ASP A 262 0.23 6.01 36.63
C ASP A 262 -1.22 6.15 37.16
N LEU A 263 -1.71 5.06 37.78
CA LEU A 263 -3.10 4.99 38.26
C LEU A 263 -3.30 5.81 39.57
N ASP A 264 -2.23 6.15 40.31
CA ASP A 264 -2.31 6.94 41.49
C ASP A 264 -2.31 8.43 41.17
N ALA A 265 -1.53 8.84 40.15
CA ALA A 265 -1.61 10.16 39.56
C ALA A 265 -2.82 10.36 38.63
N ALA A 266 -3.56 9.28 38.31
CA ALA A 266 -4.64 9.27 37.37
C ALA A 266 -4.22 9.76 35.96
N GLU A 267 -3.11 9.23 35.45
CA GLU A 267 -2.50 9.64 34.19
C GLU A 267 -2.14 8.43 33.30
N TRP A 268 -2.28 8.61 32.01
CA TRP A 268 -1.76 7.74 30.98
C TRP A 268 -0.87 8.51 30.01
N VAL A 269 0.40 8.14 29.90
CA VAL A 269 1.36 8.78 29.00
C VAL A 269 1.61 7.87 27.81
N ILE A 270 1.04 8.22 26.66
CA ILE A 270 1.27 7.52 25.39
C ILE A 270 2.62 8.01 24.84
N PRO A 271 3.62 7.11 24.65
CA PRO A 271 4.93 7.51 24.18
C PRO A 271 4.92 7.95 22.70
N ALA A 272 5.89 8.77 22.31
CA ALA A 272 5.98 9.41 21.01
C ALA A 272 5.99 8.39 19.83
N GLU A 273 6.62 7.24 20.05
CA GLU A 273 6.76 6.16 19.04
C GLU A 273 5.42 5.57 18.64
N ARG A 274 4.44 5.63 19.53
CA ARG A 274 3.07 5.12 19.30
C ARG A 274 2.12 6.19 18.77
N MET A 275 2.53 7.45 18.80
CA MET A 275 1.72 8.57 18.34
C MET A 275 1.94 8.89 16.86
N LYS A 276 0.85 9.14 16.13
CA LYS A 276 0.91 9.52 14.71
C LYS A 276 1.80 10.73 14.45
N MET A 277 1.81 11.69 15.38
CA MET A 277 2.59 12.93 15.29
C MET A 277 3.96 12.84 15.96
N ARG A 278 4.37 11.66 16.43
CA ARG A 278 5.66 11.41 17.10
C ARG A 278 5.93 12.39 18.26
N ARG A 279 4.90 12.73 19.02
CA ARG A 279 4.99 13.52 20.26
C ARG A 279 4.26 12.78 21.37
N PRO A 280 4.79 12.72 22.60
CA PRO A 280 4.10 12.05 23.68
C PRO A 280 2.77 12.74 23.99
N HIS A 281 1.79 11.94 24.41
CA HIS A 281 0.45 12.44 24.74
C HIS A 281 0.05 11.97 26.13
N LEU A 282 -0.05 12.90 27.08
CA LEU A 282 -0.59 12.66 28.41
C LEU A 282 -2.12 12.71 28.33
N VAL A 283 -2.79 11.69 28.84
CA VAL A 283 -4.25 11.53 28.92
C VAL A 283 -4.64 11.50 30.40
N PRO A 284 -5.32 12.55 30.94
CA PRO A 284 -5.87 12.50 32.30
C PRO A 284 -6.97 11.44 32.36
N LEU A 285 -7.02 10.70 33.45
CA LEU A 285 -8.00 9.64 33.68
C LEU A 285 -9.07 10.13 34.69
N SER A 286 -10.35 9.88 34.35
CA SER A 286 -11.44 10.07 35.29
C SER A 286 -11.42 8.98 36.36
N ALA A 287 -12.10 9.22 37.50
CA ALA A 287 -12.25 8.23 38.57
C ALA A 287 -12.81 6.91 38.08
N GLN A 288 -13.78 6.95 37.15
CA GLN A 288 -14.40 5.78 36.54
C GLN A 288 -13.39 5.00 35.67
N ALA A 289 -12.56 5.72 34.90
CA ALA A 289 -11.54 5.10 34.07
C ALA A 289 -10.46 4.41 34.94
N VAL A 290 -10.01 5.06 36.02
CA VAL A 290 -9.08 4.49 36.99
C VAL A 290 -9.65 3.23 37.63
N ALA A 291 -10.92 3.26 38.07
CA ALA A 291 -11.57 2.09 38.67
C ALA A 291 -11.59 0.90 37.71
N LEU A 292 -11.98 1.13 36.44
CA LEU A 292 -11.98 0.10 35.41
C LEU A 292 -10.58 -0.47 35.12
N LEU A 293 -9.56 0.37 35.13
CA LEU A 293 -8.17 -0.03 34.89
C LEU A 293 -7.61 -0.82 36.08
N ARG A 294 -7.93 -0.42 37.32
CA ARG A 294 -7.53 -1.19 38.51
C ARG A 294 -8.15 -2.59 38.53
N ASP A 295 -9.45 -2.70 38.28
CA ASP A 295 -10.14 -3.99 38.16
C ASP A 295 -9.53 -4.88 37.04
N LEU A 296 -9.22 -4.29 35.90
CA LEU A 296 -8.56 -5.03 34.80
C LEU A 296 -7.13 -5.43 35.13
N ARG A 297 -6.40 -4.66 35.95
CA ARG A 297 -5.01 -4.91 36.33
C ARG A 297 -4.87 -6.22 37.10
N ASP A 298 -5.85 -6.58 37.91
CA ASP A 298 -5.86 -7.87 38.63
C ASP A 298 -5.84 -9.06 37.67
N LEU A 299 -6.40 -8.93 36.47
CA LEU A 299 -6.46 -9.96 35.46
C LEU A 299 -5.32 -9.92 34.44
N THR A 300 -4.89 -8.74 34.07
CA THR A 300 -3.94 -8.57 32.95
C THR A 300 -2.63 -7.91 33.33
N GLY A 301 -2.46 -7.54 34.61
CA GLY A 301 -1.28 -6.79 35.09
C GLY A 301 0.06 -7.50 34.94
N ALA A 302 0.04 -8.85 34.87
CA ALA A 302 1.22 -9.65 34.55
C ALA A 302 1.61 -9.64 33.05
N ASN A 303 0.76 -9.08 32.17
CA ASN A 303 1.04 -8.93 30.76
C ASN A 303 1.66 -7.56 30.47
N LYS A 304 2.36 -7.46 29.35
CA LYS A 304 2.84 -6.16 28.87
C LYS A 304 1.68 -5.22 28.51
N PHE A 305 0.67 -5.74 27.80
CA PHE A 305 -0.47 -4.97 27.30
C PHE A 305 -1.64 -4.96 28.28
N VAL A 306 -2.30 -3.81 28.39
CA VAL A 306 -3.55 -3.65 29.16
C VAL A 306 -4.65 -4.56 28.60
N PHE A 307 -4.71 -4.65 27.27
CA PHE A 307 -5.68 -5.44 26.52
C PHE A 307 -4.96 -6.52 25.71
N PRO A 308 -4.49 -7.62 26.35
CA PRO A 308 -3.80 -8.70 25.65
C PRO A 308 -4.75 -9.49 24.75
N SER A 309 -4.19 -10.07 23.67
CA SER A 309 -4.93 -10.98 22.80
C SER A 309 -5.14 -12.32 23.47
N GLU A 310 -6.37 -12.82 23.48
CA GLU A 310 -6.68 -14.18 23.97
C GLU A 310 -6.14 -15.29 23.05
N ARG A 311 -5.91 -14.98 21.77
CA ARG A 311 -5.46 -15.93 20.74
C ARG A 311 -3.94 -15.97 20.51
N GLY A 312 -3.18 -15.09 21.14
CA GLY A 312 -1.73 -15.01 20.91
C GLY A 312 -0.99 -14.32 22.06
N ARG A 313 -0.09 -15.06 22.72
CA ARG A 313 0.74 -14.50 23.81
C ARG A 313 1.62 -13.34 23.32
N GLY A 314 1.74 -12.31 24.15
CA GLY A 314 2.63 -11.17 23.89
C GLY A 314 2.15 -10.21 22.78
N ARG A 315 0.87 -10.29 22.39
CA ARG A 315 0.27 -9.36 21.40
C ARG A 315 -0.92 -8.63 22.03
N PRO A 316 -1.18 -7.37 21.63
CA PRO A 316 -2.40 -6.68 22.03
C PRO A 316 -3.61 -7.27 21.32
N MET A 317 -4.83 -6.94 21.77
CA MET A 317 -6.07 -7.30 21.08
C MET A 317 -6.06 -6.89 19.60
N SER A 318 -6.81 -7.61 18.76
CA SER A 318 -6.91 -7.35 17.32
C SER A 318 -7.47 -5.95 17.01
N GLU A 319 -7.06 -5.37 15.88
CA GLU A 319 -7.58 -4.08 15.39
C GLU A 319 -9.10 -4.08 15.17
N ASN A 320 -9.65 -5.25 14.86
CA ASN A 320 -11.08 -5.40 14.59
C ASN A 320 -11.90 -5.76 15.84
N THR A 321 -11.29 -5.94 17.02
CA THR A 321 -11.99 -6.41 18.21
C THR A 321 -13.09 -5.45 18.66
N LEU A 322 -12.79 -4.15 18.78
CA LEU A 322 -13.81 -3.15 19.17
C LEU A 322 -14.89 -3.00 18.10
N LYS A 323 -14.50 -3.09 16.81
CA LYS A 323 -15.48 -3.05 15.72
C LYS A 323 -16.43 -4.24 15.79
N ALA A 324 -15.90 -5.46 15.94
CA ALA A 324 -16.70 -6.68 16.02
C ALA A 324 -17.64 -6.64 17.22
N ALA A 325 -17.19 -6.12 18.35
CA ALA A 325 -18.04 -5.96 19.54
C ALA A 325 -19.18 -4.94 19.31
N LEU A 326 -18.91 -3.80 18.67
CA LEU A 326 -19.94 -2.82 18.28
C LEU A 326 -20.92 -3.41 17.27
N ASP A 327 -20.43 -4.17 16.29
CA ASP A 327 -21.27 -4.86 15.31
C ASP A 327 -22.23 -5.88 16.01
N THR A 328 -21.71 -6.62 17.02
CA THR A 328 -22.52 -7.55 17.85
C THR A 328 -23.58 -6.83 18.68
N LEU A 329 -23.30 -5.62 19.15
CA LEU A 329 -24.26 -4.77 19.86
C LEU A 329 -25.31 -4.10 18.95
N GLY A 330 -25.29 -4.35 17.63
CA GLY A 330 -26.23 -3.80 16.67
C GLY A 330 -25.83 -2.44 16.08
N TYR A 331 -24.64 -1.94 16.36
CA TYR A 331 -24.17 -0.62 15.87
C TYR A 331 -23.40 -0.69 14.55
N LYS A 332 -23.47 -1.80 13.82
CA LYS A 332 -22.87 -1.93 12.49
C LYS A 332 -23.36 -0.81 11.55
N GLY A 333 -22.44 -0.03 11.00
CA GLY A 333 -22.77 1.12 10.14
C GLY A 333 -23.28 2.37 10.86
N GLN A 334 -23.60 2.30 12.16
CA GLN A 334 -24.11 3.42 12.96
C GLN A 334 -23.03 4.06 13.85
N HIS A 335 -22.13 3.24 14.39
CA HIS A 335 -21.03 3.72 15.24
C HIS A 335 -19.78 2.86 15.04
N THR A 336 -18.63 3.52 15.02
CA THR A 336 -17.31 2.86 14.88
C THR A 336 -16.45 3.14 16.11
N ALA A 337 -15.39 2.33 16.32
CA ALA A 337 -14.42 2.63 17.39
C ALA A 337 -13.80 4.04 17.25
N HIS A 338 -13.66 4.55 16.02
CA HIS A 338 -13.22 5.94 15.79
C HIS A 338 -14.35 6.95 16.05
N GLY A 339 -15.61 6.51 15.92
CA GLY A 339 -16.80 7.30 16.19
C GLY A 339 -16.85 7.84 17.63
N PHE A 340 -16.29 7.14 18.62
CA PHE A 340 -16.19 7.63 20.01
C PHE A 340 -15.48 8.99 20.11
N ARG A 341 -14.46 9.22 19.29
CA ARG A 341 -13.76 10.51 19.26
C ARG A 341 -14.62 11.62 18.67
N HIS A 342 -15.37 11.29 17.61
CA HIS A 342 -16.32 12.24 17.02
C HIS A 342 -17.48 12.54 17.97
N MET A 343 -18.02 11.52 18.62
CA MET A 343 -19.05 11.64 19.67
C MET A 343 -18.58 12.57 20.79
N ALA A 344 -17.41 12.30 21.37
CA ALA A 344 -16.85 13.12 22.45
C ALA A 344 -16.60 14.56 22.00
N SER A 345 -15.95 14.76 20.84
CA SER A 345 -15.71 16.09 20.28
C SER A 345 -17.01 16.88 20.11
N THR A 346 -18.04 16.29 19.50
CA THR A 346 -19.33 16.95 19.30
C THR A 346 -19.98 17.32 20.62
N GLN A 347 -20.14 16.36 21.53
CA GLN A 347 -20.81 16.57 22.80
C GLN A 347 -20.07 17.58 23.71
N LEU A 348 -18.72 17.57 23.70
CA LEU A 348 -17.92 18.53 24.47
C LEU A 348 -18.05 19.94 23.91
N HIS A 349 -18.00 20.13 22.58
CA HIS A 349 -18.22 21.44 21.96
C HIS A 349 -19.66 21.95 22.17
N ASP A 350 -20.64 21.09 22.03
CA ASP A 350 -22.07 21.45 22.22
C ASP A 350 -22.37 21.82 23.68
N SER A 351 -21.63 21.27 24.65
CA SER A 351 -21.78 21.62 26.06
C SER A 351 -21.42 23.07 26.37
N ARG A 352 -20.55 23.69 25.55
CA ARG A 352 -19.98 25.04 25.74
C ARG A 352 -19.29 25.27 27.10
N LYS A 353 -18.93 24.17 27.78
CA LYS A 353 -18.29 24.23 29.11
C LYS A 353 -16.78 24.34 29.01
N PHE A 354 -16.19 23.88 27.93
CA PHE A 354 -14.73 23.81 27.77
C PHE A 354 -14.30 24.55 26.52
N ARG A 355 -13.12 25.16 26.59
CA ARG A 355 -12.52 25.84 25.42
C ARG A 355 -12.16 24.85 24.33
N SER A 356 -12.31 25.25 23.07
CA SER A 356 -11.99 24.42 21.92
C SER A 356 -10.54 23.91 21.98
N GLU A 357 -9.59 24.73 22.42
CA GLU A 357 -8.17 24.37 22.54
C GLU A 357 -7.94 23.22 23.52
N VAL A 358 -8.69 23.16 24.62
CA VAL A 358 -8.63 22.06 25.60
C VAL A 358 -9.12 20.75 24.99
N ILE A 359 -10.24 20.81 24.24
CA ILE A 359 -10.82 19.66 23.56
C ILE A 359 -9.87 19.15 22.47
N GLU A 360 -9.36 20.04 21.60
CA GLU A 360 -8.45 19.70 20.53
C GLU A 360 -7.11 19.15 21.05
N ARG A 361 -6.63 19.67 22.18
CA ARG A 361 -5.44 19.15 22.85
C ARG A 361 -5.65 17.73 23.36
N GLN A 362 -6.83 17.42 23.95
CA GLN A 362 -7.18 16.06 24.39
C GLN A 362 -7.30 15.11 23.20
N LEU A 363 -7.80 15.58 22.09
CA LEU A 363 -7.86 14.80 20.84
C LEU A 363 -6.49 14.60 20.18
N ALA A 364 -5.40 15.17 20.70
CA ALA A 364 -4.08 15.15 20.10
C ALA A 364 -4.13 15.55 18.61
N HIS A 365 -4.94 16.59 18.29
CA HIS A 365 -4.94 17.20 16.97
C HIS A 365 -3.73 18.16 16.88
N ALA A 366 -3.15 18.25 15.68
CA ALA A 366 -2.03 19.16 15.46
C ALA A 366 -2.51 20.61 15.59
N ASP A 367 -1.87 21.38 16.45
CA ASP A 367 -2.06 22.83 16.44
C ASP A 367 -1.53 23.37 15.11
N ARG A 368 -2.36 24.13 14.39
CA ARG A 368 -1.98 24.76 13.12
C ARG A 368 -0.87 25.81 13.30
N ASN A 369 -0.63 26.24 14.53
CA ASN A 369 0.37 27.23 14.88
C ASN A 369 1.55 26.54 15.60
N SER A 370 2.64 26.29 14.87
CA SER A 370 3.81 25.53 15.36
C SER A 370 4.53 26.20 16.55
N ILE A 371 4.39 27.51 16.70
CA ILE A 371 5.02 28.27 17.81
C ILE A 371 4.27 28.04 19.13
N ARG A 372 2.94 27.96 19.12
CA ARG A 372 2.14 27.61 20.30
C ARG A 372 2.34 26.16 20.75
N ALA A 373 2.61 25.25 19.83
CA ALA A 373 2.75 23.81 20.14
C ALA A 373 3.90 23.49 21.11
N ILE A 374 4.94 24.31 21.17
CA ILE A 374 6.13 24.08 22.01
C ILE A 374 5.86 24.48 23.46
N TYR A 375 5.07 25.52 23.72
CA TYR A 375 4.79 26.04 25.06
C TYR A 375 3.59 25.36 25.76
N ASN A 376 2.72 24.67 25.05
CA ASN A 376 1.41 24.21 25.54
C ASN A 376 1.39 22.75 26.07
N ALA A 377 2.53 22.10 26.32
CA ALA A 377 2.51 20.70 26.81
C ALA A 377 1.97 20.63 28.30
N ALA A 378 2.21 21.62 29.11
CA ALA A 378 1.72 21.73 30.49
C ALA A 378 0.45 22.61 30.60
N GLU A 379 0.19 23.46 29.60
CA GLU A 379 -1.03 24.28 29.56
C GLU A 379 -2.27 23.40 29.41
N TYR A 380 -3.29 23.67 30.12
CA TYR A 380 -4.59 23.01 30.14
C TYR A 380 -4.64 21.65 30.84
N LEU A 381 -3.61 21.15 31.51
CA LEU A 381 -3.69 19.84 32.15
C LEU A 381 -4.81 19.78 33.17
N GLU A 382 -4.91 20.80 34.02
CA GLU A 382 -5.96 20.90 35.05
C GLU A 382 -7.36 21.02 34.44
N GLU A 383 -7.52 21.84 33.37
CA GLU A 383 -8.80 21.95 32.67
C GLU A 383 -9.15 20.62 31.96
N ARG A 384 -8.16 19.92 31.46
CA ARG A 384 -8.37 18.59 30.84
C ARG A 384 -8.76 17.54 31.89
N ARG A 385 -8.21 17.57 33.10
CA ARG A 385 -8.63 16.71 34.22
C ARG A 385 -10.11 16.94 34.54
N GLN A 386 -10.51 18.18 34.69
CA GLN A 386 -11.92 18.55 34.93
C GLN A 386 -12.83 18.14 33.76
N MET A 387 -12.37 18.35 32.55
CA MET A 387 -13.11 17.96 31.34
C MET A 387 -13.31 16.42 31.24
N MET A 388 -12.25 15.65 31.50
CA MET A 388 -12.32 14.18 31.42
C MET A 388 -13.21 13.59 32.51
N GLN A 389 -13.18 14.17 33.73
CA GLN A 389 -14.10 13.77 34.77
C GLN A 389 -15.54 14.13 34.43
N TRP A 390 -15.79 15.37 34.04
CA TRP A 390 -17.13 15.80 33.63
C TRP A 390 -17.69 14.95 32.47
N TRP A 391 -16.83 14.60 31.51
CA TRP A 391 -17.24 13.78 30.37
C TRP A 391 -17.65 12.36 30.79
N SER A 392 -16.92 11.73 31.69
CA SER A 392 -17.25 10.42 32.22
C SER A 392 -18.56 10.45 33.00
N ASP A 393 -18.76 11.46 33.87
CA ASP A 393 -20.00 11.68 34.63
C ASP A 393 -21.18 11.91 33.66
N ARG A 394 -20.96 12.64 32.56
CA ARG A 394 -21.97 12.88 31.54
C ARG A 394 -22.36 11.58 30.83
N LEU A 395 -21.42 10.72 30.48
CA LEU A 395 -21.72 9.41 29.88
C LEU A 395 -22.55 8.53 30.80
N GLU A 396 -22.25 8.50 32.09
CA GLU A 396 -23.03 7.77 33.09
C GLU A 396 -24.44 8.36 33.26
N SER A 397 -24.55 9.67 33.34
CA SER A 397 -25.85 10.36 33.39
C SER A 397 -26.72 10.06 32.18
N LEU A 398 -26.14 10.08 30.96
CA LEU A 398 -26.88 9.73 29.74
C LEU A 398 -27.29 8.25 29.71
N ALA A 399 -26.49 7.36 30.25
CA ALA A 399 -26.81 5.95 30.37
C ALA A 399 -28.00 5.74 31.36
N ALA A 400 -28.03 6.51 32.45
CA ALA A 400 -29.07 6.41 33.49
C ALA A 400 -30.41 7.05 33.09
N ALA A 401 -30.39 8.10 32.25
CA ALA A 401 -31.55 8.95 31.96
C ALA A 401 -32.74 8.23 31.32
N ASN A 402 -32.58 7.07 30.69
CA ASN A 402 -33.65 6.34 29.99
C ASN A 402 -34.14 5.09 30.73
N ASN A 403 -33.92 4.97 32.04
CA ASN A 403 -34.60 3.93 32.85
C ASN A 403 -36.05 4.30 33.22
N VAL A 404 -36.53 5.48 32.84
CA VAL A 404 -37.90 5.90 33.05
C VAL A 404 -38.68 5.64 31.74
N VAL A 405 -39.19 4.43 31.56
CA VAL A 405 -40.30 4.20 30.64
C VAL A 405 -41.50 4.96 31.21
N SER A 406 -41.86 6.09 30.60
CA SER A 406 -43.15 6.72 30.82
C SER A 406 -44.23 5.70 30.44
N ILE A 407 -44.87 5.09 31.41
CA ILE A 407 -46.11 4.37 31.22
C ILE A 407 -47.15 5.45 30.94
N GLY A 408 -47.16 5.95 29.71
CA GLY A 408 -48.13 6.91 29.19
C GLY A 408 -49.50 6.31 29.25
N GLY A 409 -50.37 6.94 30.01
CA GLY A 409 -51.72 6.52 30.29
C GLY A 409 -52.53 6.18 29.03
N ARG A 410 -53.22 5.06 29.07
CA ARG A 410 -54.38 4.78 28.23
C ARG A 410 -55.36 5.95 28.39
N LYS A 411 -55.48 6.80 27.37
CA LYS A 411 -56.72 7.60 27.21
C LYS A 411 -57.83 6.63 26.83
N LYS A 412 -58.76 6.44 27.76
CA LYS A 412 -60.10 5.93 27.46
C LYS A 412 -60.83 7.01 26.67
N ALA A 413 -61.42 6.66 25.55
CA ALA A 413 -62.60 7.17 25.00
C ALA A 413 -63.27 6.07 24.23
#